data_1a8b0d6459ac3c9d525f757b256bc84e
#
_entry.id   1a8b0d6459ac3c9d525f757b256bc84e
#
_cell.length_a   1.000
_cell.length_b   1.000
_cell.length_c   1.000
_cell.angle_alpha   90.00
_cell.angle_beta   90.00
_cell.angle_gamma   90.00
#
_symmetry.space_group_name_H-M   'P 1'
#
loop_
_entity.id
_entity.type
_entity.pdbx_description
1 polymer ?
#
loop_
_entity_poly.entity_id
_entity_poly.type
_entity_poly.pdbx_seq_one_letter_code
_entity_poly.pdbx_strand_id
1 'polypeptide(L)'
;MTTFAPKTYQQQVLDSVAAYFQACHALPSPSVAFTATTERLWGFGNPYHPLAGFPPDMPYFCLRVPTGGGKTWLAAKSVALVNTHLLRTEHSVILWLVPSKPIREQTLKALKDRQHPYHAALREAGPVTVLDLEEAKSVTRATLDTSTTIIVATRQAFQVEDEESRKVYQSSGALMHHFDHLSPAQREALLTEGEGAERTIPYSLANVLRLRRPFVVVDEAHNSRTELAFDMLARLRPSGIMELTATPDLTRTPSNVLHSVSAAELKAEEMIKLPVVLETEPNWRQCLADAIARREALHKLADEERRAGAPYLRPLVLIQAEPRRAGVETLDVERVKNELIANHGIPASEIVVATGEEKGLEKLDADYKLGIADAACPVKFVITQKALAEGWDCPFAYILVS
;
A
#
# COMPACT_ATOMS: atom_id res chain seq x y z
N MET A 1 -3.02 -19.49 -18.36
CA MET A 1 -2.99 -18.40 -17.35
C MET A 1 -4.27 -18.51 -16.57
N THR A 2 -4.23 -18.88 -15.33
CA THR A 2 -5.40 -18.88 -14.45
C THR A 2 -5.82 -17.42 -14.25
N THR A 3 -6.94 -17.04 -14.84
CA THR A 3 -7.55 -15.72 -14.61
C THR A 3 -7.96 -15.67 -13.14
N PHE A 4 -7.36 -14.79 -12.38
CA PHE A 4 -7.75 -14.54 -10.99
C PHE A 4 -9.14 -13.90 -11.01
N ALA A 5 -10.17 -14.66 -10.66
CA ALA A 5 -11.52 -14.15 -10.54
C ALA A 5 -11.68 -13.40 -9.20
N PRO A 6 -12.38 -12.25 -9.18
CA PRO A 6 -12.66 -11.56 -7.94
C PRO A 6 -13.51 -12.43 -7.02
N LYS A 7 -13.27 -12.34 -5.73
CA LYS A 7 -14.16 -12.87 -4.70
C LYS A 7 -15.45 -12.05 -4.67
N THR A 8 -16.54 -12.60 -4.12
CA THR A 8 -17.85 -11.93 -4.11
C THR A 8 -17.78 -10.53 -3.51
N TYR A 9 -17.17 -10.37 -2.34
CA TYR A 9 -17.00 -9.06 -1.70
C TYR A 9 -16.11 -8.10 -2.50
N GLN A 10 -15.08 -8.62 -3.19
CA GLN A 10 -14.21 -7.80 -4.03
C GLN A 10 -14.98 -7.20 -5.22
N GLN A 11 -15.83 -8.00 -5.85
CA GLN A 11 -16.69 -7.50 -6.91
C GLN A 11 -17.65 -6.43 -6.40
N GLN A 12 -18.27 -6.62 -5.23
CA GLN A 12 -19.15 -5.63 -4.60
C GLN A 12 -18.43 -4.31 -4.29
N VAL A 13 -17.17 -4.38 -3.83
CA VAL A 13 -16.33 -3.18 -3.64
C VAL A 13 -16.13 -2.45 -4.97
N LEU A 14 -15.75 -3.17 -6.04
CA LEU A 14 -15.53 -2.58 -7.35
C LEU A 14 -16.80 -1.97 -7.94
N ASP A 15 -17.94 -2.64 -7.78
CA ASP A 15 -19.25 -2.15 -8.20
C ASP A 15 -19.64 -0.85 -7.46
N SER A 16 -19.30 -0.76 -6.18
CA SER A 16 -19.51 0.45 -5.38
C SER A 16 -18.65 1.61 -5.87
N VAL A 17 -17.38 1.35 -6.20
CA VAL A 17 -16.47 2.35 -6.77
C VAL A 17 -16.97 2.83 -8.13
N ALA A 18 -17.36 1.92 -9.03
CA ALA A 18 -17.91 2.25 -10.33
C ALA A 18 -19.18 3.10 -10.22
N ALA A 19 -20.09 2.71 -9.31
CA ALA A 19 -21.32 3.41 -9.04
C ALA A 19 -21.09 4.85 -8.54
N TYR A 20 -20.13 5.02 -7.62
CA TYR A 20 -19.76 6.35 -7.11
C TYR A 20 -19.17 7.24 -8.21
N PHE A 21 -18.24 6.72 -9.01
CA PHE A 21 -17.66 7.47 -10.12
C PHE A 21 -18.69 7.89 -11.17
N GLN A 22 -19.62 7.01 -11.50
CA GLN A 22 -20.75 7.34 -12.39
C GLN A 22 -21.64 8.42 -11.78
N ALA A 23 -21.94 8.33 -10.48
CA ALA A 23 -22.73 9.32 -9.77
C ALA A 23 -22.04 10.69 -9.70
N CYS A 24 -20.70 10.75 -9.62
CA CYS A 24 -19.93 12.00 -9.67
C CYS A 24 -20.16 12.81 -10.98
N HIS A 25 -20.54 12.14 -12.07
CA HIS A 25 -20.88 12.82 -13.31
C HIS A 25 -22.38 13.15 -13.46
N ALA A 26 -23.22 12.38 -12.79
CA ALA A 26 -24.67 12.54 -12.90
C ALA A 26 -25.24 13.53 -11.88
N LEU A 27 -24.55 13.78 -10.80
CA LEU A 27 -25.01 14.60 -9.67
C LEU A 27 -24.15 15.87 -9.52
N PRO A 28 -24.66 16.90 -8.83
CA PRO A 28 -24.05 18.24 -8.80
C PRO A 28 -22.64 18.28 -8.18
N SER A 29 -22.30 17.34 -7.32
CA SER A 29 -21.00 17.29 -6.66
C SER A 29 -20.64 15.88 -6.18
N PRO A 30 -19.34 15.59 -5.96
CA PRO A 30 -18.91 14.32 -5.36
C PRO A 30 -19.49 14.05 -3.98
N SER A 31 -19.80 15.08 -3.20
CA SER A 31 -20.44 14.92 -1.88
C SER A 31 -21.88 14.42 -2.01
N VAL A 32 -22.66 14.98 -2.93
CA VAL A 32 -24.02 14.51 -3.23
C VAL A 32 -23.98 13.11 -3.83
N ALA A 33 -23.04 12.86 -4.74
CA ALA A 33 -22.82 11.54 -5.33
C ALA A 33 -22.48 10.47 -4.29
N PHE A 34 -21.65 10.82 -3.31
CA PHE A 34 -21.26 9.93 -2.23
C PHE A 34 -22.44 9.53 -1.35
N THR A 35 -23.21 10.54 -0.85
CA THR A 35 -24.39 10.29 -0.02
C THR A 35 -25.43 9.46 -0.75
N ALA A 36 -25.75 9.80 -2.02
CA ALA A 36 -26.70 9.05 -2.81
C ALA A 36 -26.24 7.61 -3.12
N THR A 37 -24.92 7.42 -3.35
CA THR A 37 -24.37 6.08 -3.60
C THR A 37 -24.43 5.23 -2.35
N THR A 38 -24.04 5.77 -1.17
CA THR A 38 -24.10 5.04 0.09
C THR A 38 -25.54 4.74 0.52
N GLU A 39 -26.49 5.66 0.28
CA GLU A 39 -27.89 5.40 0.51
C GLU A 39 -28.44 4.24 -0.33
N ARG A 40 -28.08 4.20 -1.60
CA ARG A 40 -28.47 3.09 -2.49
C ARG A 40 -27.84 1.75 -2.08
N LEU A 41 -26.59 1.75 -1.59
CA LEU A 41 -25.87 0.54 -1.21
C LEU A 41 -26.29 -0.01 0.15
N TRP A 42 -26.54 0.88 1.11
CA TRP A 42 -26.66 0.53 2.53
C TRP A 42 -28.04 0.86 3.12
N GLY A 43 -28.92 1.54 2.35
CA GLY A 43 -30.21 1.99 2.83
C GLY A 43 -30.17 3.29 3.66
N PHE A 44 -28.98 3.90 3.82
CA PHE A 44 -28.78 5.20 4.47
C PHE A 44 -27.61 5.94 3.86
N GLY A 45 -27.74 7.26 3.72
CA GLY A 45 -26.69 8.10 3.17
C GLY A 45 -25.63 8.45 4.22
N ASN A 46 -24.39 8.08 3.96
CA ASN A 46 -23.27 8.49 4.80
C ASN A 46 -22.97 9.98 4.60
N PRO A 47 -22.63 10.73 5.68
CA PRO A 47 -22.17 12.09 5.54
C PRO A 47 -20.84 12.13 4.77
N TYR A 48 -20.66 13.16 3.94
CA TYR A 48 -19.41 13.40 3.23
C TYR A 48 -18.62 14.50 3.94
N HIS A 49 -17.36 14.22 4.20
CA HIS A 49 -16.41 15.12 4.85
C HIS A 49 -15.43 15.64 3.80
N PRO A 50 -15.57 16.88 3.29
CA PRO A 50 -14.62 17.45 2.35
C PRO A 50 -13.26 17.66 2.99
N LEU A 51 -12.19 17.51 2.20
CA LEU A 51 -10.85 17.82 2.64
C LEU A 51 -10.57 19.32 2.49
N ALA A 52 -10.05 19.94 3.54
CA ALA A 52 -9.61 21.34 3.49
C ALA A 52 -8.46 21.50 2.48
N GLY A 53 -8.47 22.62 1.73
CA GLY A 53 -7.45 22.91 0.72
C GLY A 53 -7.62 22.18 -0.62
N PHE A 54 -8.67 21.37 -0.81
CA PHE A 54 -8.96 20.71 -2.06
C PHE A 54 -10.20 21.32 -2.76
N PRO A 55 -10.26 21.20 -4.10
CA PRO A 55 -11.46 21.64 -4.83
C PRO A 55 -12.70 20.84 -4.40
N PRO A 56 -13.87 21.48 -4.32
CA PRO A 56 -15.12 20.82 -3.92
C PRO A 56 -15.63 19.78 -4.92
N ASP A 57 -15.15 19.82 -6.15
CA ASP A 57 -15.42 18.88 -7.23
C ASP A 57 -14.47 17.67 -7.26
N MET A 58 -13.54 17.56 -6.33
CA MET A 58 -12.62 16.43 -6.24
C MET A 58 -13.24 15.29 -5.43
N PRO A 59 -13.43 14.09 -6.00
CA PRO A 59 -13.91 12.93 -5.27
C PRO A 59 -12.84 12.42 -4.28
N TYR A 60 -13.28 12.19 -3.04
CA TYR A 60 -12.47 11.64 -1.98
C TYR A 60 -13.25 10.56 -1.23
N PHE A 61 -12.73 9.35 -1.18
CA PHE A 61 -13.39 8.24 -0.52
C PHE A 61 -12.41 7.21 0.04
N CYS A 62 -12.93 6.37 0.93
CA CYS A 62 -12.21 5.32 1.61
C CYS A 62 -12.87 3.95 1.37
N LEU A 63 -12.07 2.95 1.08
CA LEU A 63 -12.45 1.54 1.10
C LEU A 63 -11.92 0.91 2.40
N ARG A 64 -12.83 0.53 3.28
CA ARG A 64 -12.48 -0.21 4.49
C ARG A 64 -12.39 -1.69 4.15
N VAL A 65 -11.16 -2.19 4.06
CA VAL A 65 -10.89 -3.61 3.77
C VAL A 65 -9.89 -4.13 4.79
N PRO A 66 -10.23 -5.19 5.54
CA PRO A 66 -9.30 -5.76 6.53
C PRO A 66 -8.00 -6.24 5.88
N THR A 67 -6.97 -6.41 6.70
CA THR A 67 -5.70 -6.99 6.26
C THR A 67 -5.94 -8.40 5.70
N GLY A 68 -5.27 -8.73 4.60
CA GLY A 68 -5.51 -9.98 3.85
C GLY A 68 -6.70 -9.93 2.87
N GLY A 69 -7.54 -8.87 2.90
CA GLY A 69 -8.69 -8.73 2.00
C GLY A 69 -8.37 -8.30 0.57
N GLY A 70 -7.09 -8.20 0.19
CA GLY A 70 -6.69 -7.89 -1.18
C GLY A 70 -6.75 -6.39 -1.54
N LYS A 71 -6.48 -5.48 -0.59
CA LYS A 71 -6.45 -4.02 -0.79
C LYS A 71 -5.68 -3.62 -2.06
N THR A 72 -4.46 -4.10 -2.20
CA THR A 72 -3.58 -3.77 -3.34
C THR A 72 -4.17 -4.24 -4.67
N TRP A 73 -4.78 -5.41 -4.70
CA TRP A 73 -5.46 -5.92 -5.89
C TRP A 73 -6.71 -5.11 -6.24
N LEU A 74 -7.51 -4.75 -5.24
CA LEU A 74 -8.68 -3.87 -5.42
C LEU A 74 -8.27 -2.49 -5.96
N ALA A 75 -7.18 -1.93 -5.44
CA ALA A 75 -6.64 -0.69 -5.96
C ALA A 75 -6.20 -0.82 -7.42
N ALA A 76 -5.50 -1.89 -7.77
CA ALA A 76 -5.06 -2.14 -9.16
C ALA A 76 -6.26 -2.27 -10.12
N LYS A 77 -7.31 -2.99 -9.73
CA LYS A 77 -8.56 -3.09 -10.49
C LYS A 77 -9.27 -1.74 -10.62
N SER A 78 -9.26 -0.94 -9.57
CA SER A 78 -9.91 0.38 -9.59
C SER A 78 -9.29 1.36 -10.58
N VAL A 79 -8.05 1.15 -11.03
CA VAL A 79 -7.41 2.00 -12.04
C VAL A 79 -8.19 2.03 -13.35
N ALA A 80 -8.69 0.88 -13.80
CA ALA A 80 -9.55 0.84 -15.00
C ALA A 80 -10.87 1.60 -14.80
N LEU A 81 -11.44 1.51 -13.59
CA LEU A 81 -12.67 2.26 -13.25
C LEU A 81 -12.42 3.78 -13.19
N VAL A 82 -11.24 4.20 -12.70
CA VAL A 82 -10.81 5.61 -12.72
C VAL A 82 -10.78 6.13 -14.16
N ASN A 83 -10.14 5.41 -15.06
CA ASN A 83 -10.06 5.82 -16.47
C ASN A 83 -11.44 5.88 -17.12
N THR A 84 -12.23 4.82 -16.95
CA THR A 84 -13.49 4.65 -17.68
C THR A 84 -14.62 5.51 -17.10
N HIS A 85 -14.78 5.51 -15.77
CA HIS A 85 -15.96 6.08 -15.12
C HIS A 85 -15.72 7.43 -14.46
N LEU A 86 -14.49 7.74 -14.00
CA LEU A 86 -14.20 9.01 -13.36
C LEU A 86 -13.59 10.02 -14.34
N LEU A 87 -12.45 9.70 -14.96
CA LEU A 87 -11.71 10.64 -15.79
C LEU A 87 -12.15 10.62 -17.24
N ARG A 88 -12.78 9.54 -17.71
CA ARG A 88 -13.24 9.33 -19.09
C ARG A 88 -12.09 9.57 -20.08
N THR A 89 -10.97 8.94 -19.81
CA THR A 89 -9.74 9.03 -20.59
C THR A 89 -9.17 7.63 -20.88
N GLU A 90 -8.42 7.50 -21.95
CA GLU A 90 -7.71 6.26 -22.26
C GLU A 90 -6.52 6.03 -21.31
N HIS A 91 -5.84 7.11 -20.93
CA HIS A 91 -4.64 7.06 -20.09
C HIS A 91 -4.72 8.12 -18.99
N SER A 92 -4.25 7.74 -17.81
CA SER A 92 -4.16 8.63 -16.66
C SER A 92 -2.83 8.46 -15.93
N VAL A 93 -2.56 9.37 -15.01
CA VAL A 93 -1.46 9.25 -14.05
C VAL A 93 -2.03 8.87 -12.69
N ILE A 94 -1.55 7.76 -12.16
CA ILE A 94 -1.91 7.27 -10.83
C ILE A 94 -0.70 7.45 -9.91
N LEU A 95 -0.87 8.20 -8.83
CA LEU A 95 0.13 8.30 -7.77
C LEU A 95 -0.25 7.34 -6.65
N TRP A 96 0.54 6.28 -6.49
CA TRP A 96 0.30 5.23 -5.50
C TRP A 96 1.22 5.44 -4.30
N LEU A 97 0.64 5.85 -3.19
CA LEU A 97 1.35 6.17 -1.96
C LEU A 97 1.27 5.02 -0.97
N VAL A 98 2.42 4.58 -0.51
CA VAL A 98 2.57 3.49 0.46
C VAL A 98 3.26 3.99 1.74
N PRO A 99 3.07 3.32 2.90
CA PRO A 99 3.54 3.82 4.19
C PRO A 99 5.06 3.74 4.38
N SER A 100 5.75 2.79 3.75
CA SER A 100 7.17 2.54 4.01
C SER A 100 7.96 2.09 2.76
N LYS A 101 9.29 2.21 2.81
CA LYS A 101 10.19 1.77 1.73
C LYS A 101 10.08 0.25 1.44
N PRO A 102 10.05 -0.67 2.43
CA PRO A 102 9.87 -2.10 2.15
C PRO A 102 8.56 -2.40 1.42
N ILE A 103 7.45 -1.76 1.82
CA ILE A 103 6.16 -1.94 1.15
C ILE A 103 6.20 -1.37 -0.27
N ARG A 104 6.89 -0.25 -0.48
CA ARG A 104 7.09 0.30 -1.83
C ARG A 104 7.80 -0.70 -2.74
N GLU A 105 8.90 -1.30 -2.30
CA GLU A 105 9.66 -2.27 -3.08
C GLU A 105 8.83 -3.52 -3.39
N GLN A 106 8.09 -4.05 -2.41
CA GLN A 106 7.17 -5.17 -2.61
C GLN A 106 6.07 -4.81 -3.61
N THR A 107 5.43 -3.65 -3.46
CA THR A 107 4.38 -3.18 -4.36
C THR A 107 4.91 -2.97 -5.78
N LEU A 108 6.07 -2.33 -5.94
CA LEU A 108 6.71 -2.15 -7.24
C LEU A 108 7.01 -3.48 -7.92
N LYS A 109 7.61 -4.43 -7.19
CA LYS A 109 7.93 -5.77 -7.71
C LYS A 109 6.65 -6.46 -8.22
N ALA A 110 5.59 -6.45 -7.41
CA ALA A 110 4.32 -7.08 -7.78
C ALA A 110 3.61 -6.38 -8.95
N LEU A 111 3.62 -5.05 -9.01
CA LEU A 111 3.00 -4.29 -10.10
C LEU A 111 3.81 -4.33 -11.41
N LYS A 112 5.14 -4.47 -11.35
CA LYS A 112 6.00 -4.60 -12.54
C LYS A 112 6.04 -6.03 -13.09
N ASP A 113 5.80 -7.05 -12.27
CA ASP A 113 5.82 -8.45 -12.70
C ASP A 113 4.58 -8.79 -13.54
N ARG A 114 4.79 -9.01 -14.84
CA ARG A 114 3.73 -9.33 -15.81
C ARG A 114 2.97 -10.63 -15.51
N GLN A 115 3.52 -11.52 -14.72
CA GLN A 115 2.89 -12.76 -14.28
C GLN A 115 2.08 -12.60 -12.99
N HIS A 116 2.29 -11.50 -12.27
CA HIS A 116 1.61 -11.25 -10.99
C HIS A 116 0.15 -10.84 -11.21
N PRO A 117 -0.81 -11.31 -10.38
CA PRO A 117 -2.22 -10.94 -10.47
C PRO A 117 -2.49 -9.43 -10.42
N TYR A 118 -1.64 -8.65 -9.73
CA TYR A 118 -1.79 -7.19 -9.63
C TYR A 118 -1.47 -6.51 -10.97
N HIS A 119 -0.44 -6.97 -11.68
CA HIS A 119 -0.16 -6.47 -13.02
C HIS A 119 -1.27 -6.81 -14.00
N ALA A 120 -1.82 -8.03 -13.91
CA ALA A 120 -2.94 -8.44 -14.73
C ALA A 120 -4.18 -7.55 -14.49
N ALA A 121 -4.43 -7.18 -13.22
CA ALA A 121 -5.50 -6.24 -12.85
C ALA A 121 -5.27 -4.83 -13.43
N LEU A 122 -4.04 -4.31 -13.38
CA LEU A 122 -3.70 -3.01 -13.97
C LEU A 122 -3.94 -2.98 -15.50
N ARG A 123 -3.62 -4.09 -16.19
CA ARG A 123 -3.77 -4.17 -17.66
C ARG A 123 -5.21 -4.02 -18.16
N GLU A 124 -6.19 -4.11 -17.31
CA GLU A 124 -7.58 -3.80 -17.67
C GLU A 124 -7.77 -2.30 -17.99
N ALA A 125 -6.87 -1.44 -17.52
CA ALA A 125 -6.80 -0.03 -17.89
C ALA A 125 -6.12 0.23 -19.25
N GLY A 126 -5.81 -0.79 -20.03
CA GLY A 126 -5.08 -0.69 -21.30
C GLY A 126 -3.55 -0.80 -21.14
N PRO A 127 -2.76 -0.10 -21.97
CA PRO A 127 -1.33 0.00 -21.80
C PRO A 127 -0.95 0.61 -20.45
N VAL A 128 -0.06 -0.05 -19.70
CA VAL A 128 0.35 0.39 -18.36
C VAL A 128 1.87 0.49 -18.27
N THR A 129 2.34 1.58 -17.66
CA THR A 129 3.74 1.80 -17.29
C THR A 129 3.81 1.99 -15.77
N VAL A 130 4.63 1.17 -15.09
CA VAL A 130 4.84 1.27 -13.63
C VAL A 130 6.24 1.80 -13.37
N LEU A 131 6.33 2.90 -12.65
CA LEU A 131 7.56 3.62 -12.36
C LEU A 131 7.75 3.75 -10.83
N ASP A 132 8.99 3.68 -10.41
CA ASP A 132 9.36 4.25 -9.11
C ASP A 132 9.55 5.77 -9.21
N LEU A 133 9.85 6.40 -8.08
CA LEU A 133 10.01 7.86 -8.05
C LEU A 133 11.25 8.34 -8.83
N GLU A 134 12.34 7.57 -8.86
CA GLU A 134 13.55 7.92 -9.59
C GLU A 134 13.32 7.82 -11.10
N GLU A 135 12.68 6.76 -11.57
CA GLU A 135 12.28 6.61 -12.97
C GLU A 135 11.31 7.72 -13.40
N ALA A 136 10.39 8.12 -12.52
CA ALA A 136 9.43 9.19 -12.79
C ALA A 136 10.07 10.56 -13.01
N LYS A 137 11.25 10.84 -12.43
CA LYS A 137 11.99 12.11 -12.62
C LYS A 137 12.51 12.32 -14.04
N SER A 138 12.47 11.29 -14.87
CA SER A 138 12.85 11.35 -16.28
C SER A 138 11.74 10.83 -17.23
N VAL A 139 10.51 10.75 -16.72
CA VAL A 139 9.37 10.28 -17.52
C VAL A 139 9.15 11.16 -18.74
N THR A 140 8.89 10.54 -19.89
CA THR A 140 8.65 11.28 -21.12
C THR A 140 7.19 11.65 -21.27
N ARG A 141 6.91 12.73 -22.02
CA ARG A 141 5.53 13.10 -22.39
C ARG A 141 4.83 11.98 -23.15
N ALA A 142 5.54 11.32 -24.06
CA ALA A 142 5.03 10.19 -24.82
C ALA A 142 4.55 9.05 -23.88
N THR A 143 5.31 8.71 -22.84
CA THR A 143 4.90 7.70 -21.87
C THR A 143 3.57 8.06 -21.21
N LEU A 144 3.42 9.32 -20.75
CA LEU A 144 2.18 9.79 -20.10
C LEU A 144 0.99 9.93 -21.05
N ASP A 145 1.25 10.08 -22.35
CA ASP A 145 0.20 10.25 -23.38
C ASP A 145 -0.25 8.90 -23.98
N THR A 146 0.55 7.82 -23.85
CA THR A 146 0.27 6.52 -24.51
C THR A 146 0.07 5.35 -23.53
N SER A 147 0.21 5.59 -22.23
CA SER A 147 -0.03 4.55 -21.22
C SER A 147 -0.56 5.14 -19.93
N THR A 148 -1.39 4.39 -19.23
CA THR A 148 -1.73 4.68 -17.84
C THR A 148 -0.48 4.48 -16.98
N THR A 149 0.01 5.57 -16.41
CA THR A 149 1.29 5.58 -15.70
C THR A 149 1.07 5.53 -14.20
N ILE A 150 1.58 4.48 -13.56
CA ILE A 150 1.50 4.26 -12.12
C ILE A 150 2.84 4.67 -11.51
N ILE A 151 2.86 5.68 -10.65
CA ILE A 151 4.06 6.11 -9.91
C ILE A 151 3.92 5.65 -8.47
N VAL A 152 4.76 4.72 -8.04
CA VAL A 152 4.74 4.19 -6.67
C VAL A 152 5.79 4.89 -5.83
N ALA A 153 5.35 5.52 -4.75
CA ALA A 153 6.23 6.29 -3.86
C ALA A 153 5.83 6.14 -2.39
N THR A 154 6.75 6.44 -1.49
CA THR A 154 6.39 6.66 -0.09
C THR A 154 5.84 8.07 0.09
N ARG A 155 5.00 8.26 1.09
CA ARG A 155 4.46 9.61 1.41
C ARG A 155 5.55 10.61 1.76
N GLN A 156 6.56 10.17 2.52
CA GLN A 156 7.70 11.00 2.92
C GLN A 156 8.42 11.59 1.71
N ALA A 157 8.43 10.90 0.58
CA ALA A 157 9.09 11.36 -0.64
C ALA A 157 8.51 12.68 -1.24
N PHE A 158 7.38 13.16 -0.75
CA PHE A 158 6.75 14.42 -1.15
C PHE A 158 6.73 15.48 -0.03
N GLN A 159 7.27 15.18 1.17
CA GLN A 159 7.35 16.13 2.27
C GLN A 159 8.57 17.03 2.07
N VAL A 160 8.40 18.35 2.04
CA VAL A 160 9.44 19.34 1.67
C VAL A 160 10.64 19.37 2.61
N GLU A 161 10.52 18.79 3.79
CA GLU A 161 11.57 18.81 4.83
C GLU A 161 12.67 17.75 4.61
N ASP A 162 12.45 16.73 3.76
CA ASP A 162 13.39 15.66 3.51
C ASP A 162 14.25 15.94 2.26
N GLU A 163 15.51 15.54 2.25
CA GLU A 163 16.45 15.76 1.15
C GLU A 163 16.03 15.02 -0.14
N GLU A 164 15.42 13.83 0.00
CA GLU A 164 14.88 13.03 -1.12
C GLU A 164 13.66 13.73 -1.75
N SER A 165 12.86 14.41 -0.93
CA SER A 165 11.65 15.15 -1.33
C SER A 165 11.98 16.43 -2.10
N ARG A 166 13.05 17.13 -1.74
CA ARG A 166 13.49 18.32 -2.47
C ARG A 166 13.69 18.02 -3.94
N LYS A 167 14.18 16.82 -4.28
CA LYS A 167 14.39 16.38 -5.67
C LYS A 167 13.10 16.28 -6.50
N VAL A 168 11.95 16.07 -5.87
CA VAL A 168 10.64 16.04 -6.56
C VAL A 168 10.22 17.44 -7.01
N TYR A 169 10.61 18.47 -6.26
CA TYR A 169 10.30 19.86 -6.53
C TYR A 169 11.39 20.58 -7.33
N GLN A 170 12.61 20.05 -7.39
CA GLN A 170 13.72 20.64 -8.14
C GLN A 170 13.50 20.59 -9.65
N SER A 171 13.96 21.62 -10.34
CA SER A 171 13.96 21.68 -11.79
C SER A 171 14.91 20.66 -12.39
N SER A 172 14.46 19.95 -13.42
CA SER A 172 15.23 18.97 -14.18
C SER A 172 15.06 19.19 -15.68
N GLY A 173 16.18 19.28 -16.41
CA GLY A 173 16.15 19.39 -17.87
C GLY A 173 15.46 18.22 -18.56
N ALA A 174 15.46 17.03 -17.92
CA ALA A 174 14.78 15.85 -18.44
C ALA A 174 13.25 16.02 -18.53
N LEU A 175 12.66 16.91 -17.73
CA LEU A 175 11.21 17.17 -17.69
C LEU A 175 10.77 18.41 -18.49
N MET A 176 11.70 19.17 -19.05
CA MET A 176 11.43 20.45 -19.71
C MET A 176 10.34 20.33 -20.81
N HIS A 177 10.34 19.25 -21.57
CA HIS A 177 9.42 19.01 -22.68
C HIS A 177 7.93 18.86 -22.26
N HIS A 178 7.65 18.67 -20.95
CA HIS A 178 6.27 18.69 -20.45
C HIS A 178 5.66 20.07 -20.39
N PHE A 179 6.51 21.11 -20.41
CA PHE A 179 6.11 22.52 -20.22
C PHE A 179 6.00 23.30 -21.52
N ASP A 180 6.16 22.61 -22.67
CA ASP A 180 5.99 23.21 -23.98
C ASP A 180 4.50 23.51 -24.25
N HIS A 181 4.22 24.67 -24.82
CA HIS A 181 2.88 25.06 -25.28
C HIS A 181 1.77 25.08 -24.20
N LEU A 182 2.11 25.40 -22.95
CA LEU A 182 1.14 25.51 -21.87
C LEU A 182 0.22 26.73 -22.08
N SER A 183 -1.08 26.51 -21.87
CA SER A 183 -2.06 27.60 -21.79
C SER A 183 -1.82 28.51 -20.58
N PRO A 184 -2.32 29.77 -20.57
CA PRO A 184 -2.20 30.65 -19.39
C PRO A 184 -2.75 29.99 -18.11
N ALA A 185 -3.90 29.34 -18.17
CA ALA A 185 -4.49 28.66 -17.03
C ALA A 185 -3.64 27.49 -16.52
N GLN A 186 -2.98 26.74 -17.42
CA GLN A 186 -2.04 25.69 -17.01
C GLN A 186 -0.80 26.28 -16.32
N ARG A 187 -0.25 27.39 -16.84
CA ARG A 187 0.90 28.09 -16.21
C ARG A 187 0.56 28.62 -14.82
N GLU A 188 -0.62 29.24 -14.66
CA GLU A 188 -1.10 29.76 -13.38
C GLU A 188 -1.28 28.63 -12.33
N ALA A 189 -1.63 27.45 -12.79
CA ALA A 189 -1.83 26.28 -11.94
C ALA A 189 -0.52 25.67 -11.38
N LEU A 190 0.65 26.06 -11.87
CA LEU A 190 1.96 25.48 -11.50
C LEU A 190 2.54 26.10 -10.23
N LEU A 191 3.36 25.31 -9.55
CA LEU A 191 4.22 25.83 -8.49
C LEU A 191 5.29 26.72 -9.09
N THR A 192 5.63 27.78 -8.37
CA THR A 192 6.63 28.73 -8.78
C THR A 192 7.67 28.93 -7.67
N GLU A 193 8.88 29.28 -8.05
CA GLU A 193 9.99 29.63 -7.17
C GLU A 193 10.38 31.10 -7.41
N GLY A 194 10.97 31.75 -6.38
CA GLY A 194 11.33 33.16 -6.43
C GLY A 194 10.17 34.13 -6.18
N GLU A 195 10.44 35.39 -6.09
CA GLU A 195 9.47 36.46 -5.83
C GLU A 195 9.48 37.53 -6.95
N GLY A 196 8.36 38.20 -7.13
CA GLY A 196 8.23 39.32 -8.07
C GLY A 196 8.65 38.98 -9.50
N ALA A 197 9.58 39.74 -10.07
CA ALA A 197 10.08 39.58 -11.44
C ALA A 197 10.98 38.34 -11.64
N GLU A 198 11.52 37.77 -10.56
CA GLU A 198 12.36 36.56 -10.59
C GLU A 198 11.54 35.26 -10.47
N ARG A 199 10.22 35.37 -10.44
CA ARG A 199 9.34 34.23 -10.32
C ARG A 199 9.45 33.30 -11.53
N THR A 200 9.91 32.08 -11.30
CA THR A 200 10.10 31.03 -12.34
C THR A 200 9.28 29.81 -12.07
N ILE A 201 8.97 29.05 -13.11
CA ILE A 201 8.31 27.75 -13.01
C ILE A 201 9.37 26.66 -13.07
N PRO A 202 9.63 25.90 -11.99
CA PRO A 202 10.58 24.80 -12.03
C PRO A 202 10.05 23.65 -12.88
N TYR A 203 10.89 23.09 -13.75
CA TYR A 203 10.58 21.89 -14.55
C TYR A 203 10.66 20.65 -13.68
N SER A 204 9.86 20.61 -12.63
CA SER A 204 9.89 19.58 -11.58
C SER A 204 8.86 18.49 -11.81
N LEU A 205 9.11 17.31 -11.20
CA LEU A 205 8.12 16.22 -11.22
C LEU A 205 6.81 16.64 -10.55
N ALA A 206 6.87 17.42 -9.47
CA ALA A 206 5.67 17.96 -8.82
C ALA A 206 4.83 18.78 -9.78
N ASN A 207 5.43 19.61 -10.62
CA ASN A 207 4.72 20.40 -11.63
C ASN A 207 4.21 19.52 -12.79
N VAL A 208 4.92 18.47 -13.20
CA VAL A 208 4.40 17.49 -14.16
C VAL A 208 3.14 16.81 -13.60
N LEU A 209 3.17 16.38 -12.33
CA LEU A 209 2.00 15.80 -11.66
C LEU A 209 0.84 16.80 -11.60
N ARG A 210 1.10 18.07 -11.26
CA ARG A 210 0.05 19.12 -11.27
C ARG A 210 -0.62 19.29 -12.62
N LEU A 211 0.16 19.24 -13.71
CA LEU A 211 -0.37 19.32 -15.08
C LEU A 211 -1.25 18.13 -15.42
N ARG A 212 -0.85 16.93 -14.95
CA ARG A 212 -1.54 15.67 -15.25
C ARG A 212 -2.67 15.36 -14.27
N ARG A 213 -2.78 16.08 -13.15
CA ARG A 213 -3.81 15.89 -12.12
C ARG A 213 -3.96 14.42 -11.74
N PRO A 214 -2.96 13.81 -11.05
CA PRO A 214 -2.95 12.39 -10.79
C PRO A 214 -4.17 11.96 -9.96
N PHE A 215 -4.70 10.78 -10.22
CA PHE A 215 -5.55 10.11 -9.24
C PHE A 215 -4.66 9.48 -8.17
N VAL A 216 -4.96 9.74 -6.90
CA VAL A 216 -4.12 9.30 -5.79
C VAL A 216 -4.71 8.07 -5.10
N VAL A 217 -3.92 7.03 -4.99
CA VAL A 217 -4.20 5.85 -4.17
C VAL A 217 -3.35 5.94 -2.91
N VAL A 218 -3.97 5.92 -1.73
CA VAL A 218 -3.28 5.95 -0.44
C VAL A 218 -3.48 4.61 0.25
N ASP A 219 -2.43 3.80 0.27
CA ASP A 219 -2.46 2.50 0.96
C ASP A 219 -2.12 2.67 2.45
N GLU A 220 -2.79 1.90 3.31
CA GLU A 220 -2.74 1.99 4.78
C GLU A 220 -2.93 3.44 5.28
N ALA A 221 -4.03 4.06 4.84
CA ALA A 221 -4.29 5.50 5.00
C ALA A 221 -4.38 5.96 6.46
N HIS A 222 -4.67 5.08 7.42
CA HIS A 222 -4.78 5.41 8.84
C HIS A 222 -3.49 6.05 9.41
N ASN A 223 -2.33 5.75 8.84
CA ASN A 223 -1.05 6.37 9.21
C ASN A 223 -0.78 7.71 8.50
N SER A 224 -1.71 8.19 7.67
CA SER A 224 -1.49 9.26 6.71
C SER A 224 -2.29 10.53 6.96
N ARG A 225 -3.17 10.52 7.95
CA ARG A 225 -4.21 11.53 8.11
C ARG A 225 -3.75 12.70 8.98
N THR A 226 -2.70 13.39 8.52
CA THR A 226 -2.20 14.62 9.14
C THR A 226 -2.44 15.81 8.20
N GLU A 227 -2.56 17.02 8.74
CA GLU A 227 -2.67 18.25 7.95
C GLU A 227 -1.53 18.36 6.93
N LEU A 228 -0.30 18.08 7.35
CA LEU A 228 0.89 18.08 6.49
C LEU A 228 0.76 17.11 5.30
N ALA A 229 0.17 15.93 5.51
CA ALA A 229 -0.04 14.95 4.44
C ALA A 229 -1.10 15.43 3.44
N PHE A 230 -2.18 16.05 3.91
CA PHE A 230 -3.19 16.63 3.03
C PHE A 230 -2.68 17.85 2.28
N ASP A 231 -1.90 18.73 2.91
CA ASP A 231 -1.27 19.88 2.26
C ASP A 231 -0.31 19.43 1.12
N MET A 232 0.45 18.38 1.38
CA MET A 232 1.31 17.77 0.36
C MET A 232 0.49 17.29 -0.84
N LEU A 233 -0.61 16.57 -0.60
CA LEU A 233 -1.49 16.08 -1.68
C LEU A 233 -2.15 17.25 -2.43
N ALA A 234 -2.61 18.28 -1.74
CA ALA A 234 -3.22 19.46 -2.35
C ALA A 234 -2.25 20.18 -3.32
N ARG A 235 -0.95 20.21 -2.99
CA ARG A 235 0.09 20.73 -3.88
C ARG A 235 0.16 20.00 -5.22
N LEU A 236 -0.24 18.74 -5.31
CA LEU A 236 -0.22 17.95 -6.54
C LEU A 236 -1.50 18.09 -7.38
N ARG A 237 -2.54 18.78 -6.88
CA ARG A 237 -3.85 18.98 -7.53
C ARG A 237 -4.48 17.68 -8.03
N PRO A 238 -4.69 16.68 -7.18
CA PRO A 238 -5.22 15.38 -7.61
C PRO A 238 -6.58 15.52 -8.27
N SER A 239 -6.88 14.59 -9.18
CA SER A 239 -8.20 14.43 -9.80
C SER A 239 -9.19 13.68 -8.91
N GLY A 240 -8.69 12.95 -7.91
CA GLY A 240 -9.44 12.22 -6.91
C GLY A 240 -8.49 11.50 -5.96
N ILE A 241 -9.00 11.09 -4.79
CA ILE A 241 -8.24 10.35 -3.77
C ILE A 241 -9.05 9.15 -3.33
N MET A 242 -8.44 7.96 -3.40
CA MET A 242 -8.95 6.71 -2.85
C MET A 242 -8.03 6.26 -1.71
N GLU A 243 -8.57 6.18 -0.53
CA GLU A 243 -7.91 5.60 0.64
C GLU A 243 -8.25 4.11 0.78
N LEU A 244 -7.27 3.30 1.15
CA LEU A 244 -7.43 1.90 1.53
C LEU A 244 -6.91 1.72 2.94
N THR A 245 -7.76 1.19 3.82
CA THR A 245 -7.37 0.92 5.21
C THR A 245 -8.27 -0.13 5.87
N ALA A 246 -7.75 -0.85 6.84
CA ALA A 246 -8.55 -1.69 7.73
C ALA A 246 -9.25 -0.88 8.82
N THR A 247 -8.65 0.25 9.22
CA THR A 247 -9.05 1.07 10.37
C THR A 247 -9.22 2.53 9.96
N PRO A 248 -10.35 2.91 9.31
CA PRO A 248 -10.62 4.31 8.95
C PRO A 248 -10.75 5.17 10.20
N ASP A 249 -10.33 6.43 10.11
CA ASP A 249 -10.64 7.42 11.17
C ASP A 249 -12.12 7.80 11.08
N LEU A 250 -12.83 7.70 12.17
CA LEU A 250 -14.25 8.05 12.27
C LEU A 250 -14.51 9.24 13.21
N THR A 251 -13.45 9.85 13.76
CA THR A 251 -13.58 10.83 14.84
C THR A 251 -12.91 12.17 14.56
N ARG A 252 -11.61 12.19 14.32
CA ARG A 252 -10.81 13.44 14.20
C ARG A 252 -10.91 14.05 12.80
N THR A 253 -10.56 13.27 11.82
CA THR A 253 -10.68 13.60 10.40
C THR A 253 -11.43 12.47 9.71
N PRO A 254 -12.77 12.45 9.76
CA PRO A 254 -13.54 11.29 9.34
C PRO A 254 -13.27 10.87 7.90
N SER A 255 -13.05 9.56 7.72
CA SER A 255 -12.90 8.95 6.40
C SER A 255 -14.26 8.84 5.72
N ASN A 256 -14.35 9.19 4.44
CA ASN A 256 -15.53 8.96 3.62
C ASN A 256 -15.62 7.48 3.21
N VAL A 257 -16.10 6.63 4.12
CA VAL A 257 -16.18 5.18 3.88
C VAL A 257 -17.28 4.88 2.87
N LEU A 258 -16.88 4.61 1.63
CA LEU A 258 -17.79 4.25 0.55
C LEU A 258 -18.25 2.79 0.66
N HIS A 259 -17.32 1.90 0.94
CA HIS A 259 -17.57 0.47 1.12
C HIS A 259 -16.77 -0.08 2.30
N SER A 260 -17.41 -0.97 3.07
CA SER A 260 -16.79 -1.61 4.23
C SER A 260 -16.94 -3.12 4.12
N VAL A 261 -15.82 -3.82 4.04
CA VAL A 261 -15.75 -5.28 4.05
C VAL A 261 -15.57 -5.75 5.50
N SER A 262 -16.38 -6.72 5.92
CA SER A 262 -16.33 -7.31 7.24
C SER A 262 -15.38 -8.51 7.32
N ALA A 263 -14.94 -8.86 8.54
CA ALA A 263 -14.19 -10.10 8.77
C ALA A 263 -15.01 -11.37 8.43
N ALA A 264 -16.34 -11.29 8.55
CA ALA A 264 -17.24 -12.39 8.22
C ALA A 264 -17.24 -12.69 6.70
N GLU A 265 -17.22 -11.65 5.86
CA GLU A 265 -17.11 -11.82 4.40
C GLU A 265 -15.75 -12.40 4.00
N LEU A 266 -14.66 -11.96 4.63
CA LEU A 266 -13.34 -12.55 4.39
C LEU A 266 -13.30 -14.02 4.81
N LYS A 267 -13.94 -14.35 5.93
CA LYS A 267 -14.05 -15.75 6.41
C LYS A 267 -14.83 -16.60 5.43
N ALA A 268 -15.96 -16.12 4.93
CA ALA A 268 -16.81 -16.84 3.99
C ALA A 268 -16.07 -17.17 2.67
N GLU A 269 -15.11 -16.34 2.29
CA GLU A 269 -14.31 -16.50 1.06
C GLU A 269 -12.90 -17.09 1.34
N GLU A 270 -12.67 -17.59 2.55
CA GLU A 270 -11.39 -18.21 2.98
C GLU A 270 -10.15 -17.29 2.83
N MET A 271 -10.35 -15.98 2.98
CA MET A 271 -9.30 -14.98 2.81
C MET A 271 -8.51 -14.68 4.09
N ILE A 272 -8.93 -15.22 5.23
CA ILE A 272 -8.23 -15.06 6.52
C ILE A 272 -7.92 -16.40 7.16
N LYS A 273 -6.80 -16.48 7.84
CA LYS A 273 -6.40 -17.65 8.60
C LYS A 273 -7.24 -17.77 9.85
N LEU A 274 -7.90 -18.88 10.05
CA LEU A 274 -8.74 -19.15 11.22
C LEU A 274 -8.50 -20.59 11.72
N PRO A 275 -8.71 -20.81 13.04
CA PRO A 275 -9.02 -19.84 14.08
C PRO A 275 -7.81 -18.96 14.43
N VAL A 276 -8.06 -17.73 14.88
CA VAL A 276 -7.04 -16.90 15.57
C VAL A 276 -7.13 -17.23 17.05
N VAL A 277 -6.04 -17.73 17.61
CA VAL A 277 -5.93 -18.06 19.04
C VAL A 277 -5.03 -17.01 19.68
N LEU A 278 -5.53 -16.32 20.70
CA LEU A 278 -4.77 -15.37 21.50
C LEU A 278 -4.41 -16.02 22.83
N GLU A 279 -3.13 -16.12 23.11
CA GLU A 279 -2.59 -16.61 24.37
C GLU A 279 -1.76 -15.50 25.02
N THR A 280 -1.85 -15.35 26.33
CA THR A 280 -1.06 -14.36 27.11
C THR A 280 -0.19 -15.09 28.11
N GLU A 281 1.12 -14.85 28.06
CA GLU A 281 2.10 -15.42 28.97
C GLU A 281 3.03 -14.31 29.49
N PRO A 282 3.04 -14.01 30.78
CA PRO A 282 3.87 -12.94 31.36
C PRO A 282 5.37 -13.23 31.26
N ASN A 283 5.75 -14.51 31.23
CA ASN A 283 7.14 -14.91 31.07
C ASN A 283 7.48 -15.01 29.58
N TRP A 284 8.24 -14.05 29.05
CA TRP A 284 8.59 -14.00 27.64
C TRP A 284 9.34 -15.25 27.14
N ARG A 285 10.15 -15.91 28.01
CA ARG A 285 10.83 -17.17 27.63
C ARG A 285 9.86 -18.31 27.48
N GLN A 286 8.86 -18.38 28.35
CA GLN A 286 7.78 -19.37 28.21
C GLN A 286 6.94 -19.09 26.96
N CYS A 287 6.57 -17.83 26.73
CA CYS A 287 5.86 -17.42 25.51
C CYS A 287 6.63 -17.84 24.23
N LEU A 288 7.95 -17.69 24.22
CA LEU A 288 8.80 -18.10 23.11
C LEU A 288 8.84 -19.64 22.97
N ALA A 289 8.94 -20.37 24.07
CA ALA A 289 8.89 -21.85 24.07
C ALA A 289 7.55 -22.37 23.53
N ASP A 290 6.44 -21.75 23.94
CA ASP A 290 5.08 -22.11 23.49
C ASP A 290 4.92 -21.83 21.99
N ALA A 291 5.44 -20.70 21.50
CA ALA A 291 5.45 -20.36 20.08
C ALA A 291 6.26 -21.38 19.24
N ILE A 292 7.41 -21.83 19.74
CA ILE A 292 8.21 -22.87 19.09
C ILE A 292 7.43 -24.19 19.03
N ALA A 293 6.86 -24.62 20.16
CA ALA A 293 6.06 -25.84 20.23
C ALA A 293 4.84 -25.79 19.29
N ARG A 294 4.16 -24.63 19.24
CA ARG A 294 3.02 -24.42 18.33
C ARG A 294 3.45 -24.47 16.87
N ARG A 295 4.59 -23.87 16.54
CA ARG A 295 5.16 -23.92 15.19
C ARG A 295 5.42 -25.36 14.77
N GLU A 296 6.02 -26.18 15.63
CA GLU A 296 6.31 -27.59 15.33
C GLU A 296 5.01 -28.41 15.13
N ALA A 297 3.98 -28.14 15.93
CA ALA A 297 2.68 -28.77 15.75
C ALA A 297 2.05 -28.42 14.39
N LEU A 298 2.08 -27.14 14.02
CA LEU A 298 1.58 -26.68 12.72
C LEU A 298 2.40 -27.24 11.55
N HIS A 299 3.72 -27.39 11.73
CA HIS A 299 4.57 -27.97 10.69
C HIS A 299 4.23 -29.45 10.42
N LYS A 300 3.96 -30.24 11.47
CA LYS A 300 3.53 -31.63 11.30
C LYS A 300 2.21 -31.71 10.50
N LEU A 301 1.24 -30.86 10.84
CA LEU A 301 -0.03 -30.79 10.10
C LEU A 301 0.20 -30.40 8.63
N ALA A 302 1.04 -29.39 8.37
CA ALA A 302 1.35 -28.96 7.01
C ALA A 302 2.03 -30.08 6.19
N ASP A 303 2.89 -30.89 6.81
CA ASP A 303 3.54 -32.04 6.17
C ASP A 303 2.53 -33.18 5.88
N GLU A 304 1.57 -33.39 6.77
CA GLU A 304 0.49 -34.37 6.55
C GLU A 304 -0.41 -33.94 5.38
N GLU A 305 -0.83 -32.67 5.35
CA GLU A 305 -1.62 -32.09 4.25
C GLU A 305 -0.86 -32.14 2.93
N ARG A 306 0.46 -31.84 2.95
CA ARG A 306 1.30 -31.94 1.76
C ARG A 306 1.36 -33.35 1.19
N ARG A 307 1.45 -34.38 2.03
CA ARG A 307 1.37 -35.78 1.61
C ARG A 307 0.03 -36.14 1.00
N ALA A 308 -1.04 -35.43 1.42
CA ALA A 308 -2.37 -35.54 0.84
C ALA A 308 -2.59 -34.71 -0.43
N GLY A 309 -1.55 -34.01 -0.91
CA GLY A 309 -1.58 -33.22 -2.16
C GLY A 309 -1.76 -31.72 -1.99
N ALA A 310 -1.75 -31.20 -0.78
CA ALA A 310 -1.80 -29.74 -0.54
C ALA A 310 -0.50 -29.04 -0.96
N PRO A 311 -0.56 -27.74 -1.27
CA PRO A 311 0.62 -26.94 -1.56
C PRO A 311 1.64 -26.93 -0.40
N TYR A 312 2.90 -26.64 -0.74
CA TYR A 312 3.95 -26.49 0.28
C TYR A 312 3.64 -25.36 1.24
N LEU A 313 3.72 -25.64 2.54
CA LEU A 313 3.57 -24.69 3.62
C LEU A 313 4.63 -24.92 4.69
N ARG A 314 5.34 -23.85 5.07
CA ARG A 314 6.27 -23.84 6.20
C ARG A 314 5.84 -22.77 7.20
N PRO A 315 5.20 -23.13 8.34
CA PRO A 315 4.80 -22.16 9.33
C PRO A 315 6.01 -21.39 9.89
N LEU A 316 5.91 -20.06 9.89
CA LEU A 316 6.91 -19.15 10.44
C LEU A 316 6.41 -18.54 11.74
N VAL A 317 7.37 -18.26 12.64
CA VAL A 317 7.15 -17.43 13.84
C VAL A 317 7.69 -16.04 13.56
N LEU A 318 6.84 -15.04 13.66
CA LEU A 318 7.20 -13.63 13.64
C LEU A 318 7.34 -13.15 15.09
N ILE A 319 8.50 -12.62 15.46
CA ILE A 319 8.80 -12.16 16.81
C ILE A 319 9.06 -10.67 16.76
N GLN A 320 8.26 -9.91 17.48
CA GLN A 320 8.41 -8.46 17.60
C GLN A 320 9.29 -8.14 18.82
N ALA A 321 10.53 -7.79 18.55
CA ALA A 321 11.49 -7.36 19.57
C ALA A 321 11.36 -5.87 19.89
N GLU A 322 11.77 -5.47 21.09
CA GLU A 322 11.81 -4.07 21.50
C GLU A 322 13.02 -3.33 20.90
N PRO A 323 12.89 -2.02 20.67
CA PRO A 323 14.05 -1.19 20.36
C PRO A 323 14.99 -1.11 21.55
N ARG A 324 16.30 -1.19 21.30
CA ARG A 324 17.32 -1.02 22.35
C ARG A 324 17.26 0.40 22.93
N ARG A 325 17.20 0.49 24.27
CA ARG A 325 17.18 1.77 24.98
C ARG A 325 18.37 1.82 25.95
N ALA A 326 19.13 2.90 25.93
CA ALA A 326 20.26 3.08 26.84
C ALA A 326 19.80 3.08 28.31
N GLY A 327 20.43 2.26 29.15
CA GLY A 327 20.13 2.18 30.58
C GLY A 327 18.84 1.44 30.98
N VAL A 328 18.13 0.85 30.01
CA VAL A 328 16.93 0.04 30.26
C VAL A 328 17.13 -1.36 29.72
N GLU A 329 16.81 -2.38 30.50
CA GLU A 329 16.78 -3.76 30.04
C GLU A 329 15.59 -3.96 29.11
N THR A 330 15.86 -4.12 27.81
CA THR A 330 14.85 -4.32 26.77
C THR A 330 14.95 -5.73 26.18
N LEU A 331 13.85 -6.23 25.67
CA LEU A 331 13.79 -7.47 24.92
C LEU A 331 14.20 -7.23 23.46
N ASP A 332 15.46 -6.82 23.28
CA ASP A 332 15.99 -6.45 21.97
C ASP A 332 16.26 -7.68 21.08
N VAL A 333 16.58 -7.41 19.82
CA VAL A 333 16.82 -8.40 18.77
C VAL A 333 17.90 -9.41 19.17
N GLU A 334 19.02 -8.94 19.73
CA GLU A 334 20.14 -9.81 20.10
C GLU A 334 19.77 -10.74 21.24
N ARG A 335 19.02 -10.24 22.22
CA ARG A 335 18.56 -11.04 23.36
C ARG A 335 17.61 -12.14 22.91
N VAL A 336 16.65 -11.83 22.04
CA VAL A 336 15.72 -12.82 21.47
C VAL A 336 16.48 -13.86 20.65
N LYS A 337 17.39 -13.42 19.78
CA LYS A 337 18.19 -14.29 18.93
C LYS A 337 19.07 -15.25 19.76
N ASN A 338 19.72 -14.72 20.80
CA ASN A 338 20.55 -15.53 21.70
C ASN A 338 19.73 -16.57 22.47
N GLU A 339 18.51 -16.22 22.91
CA GLU A 339 17.59 -17.16 23.56
C GLU A 339 17.22 -18.31 22.63
N LEU A 340 16.86 -18.02 21.39
CA LEU A 340 16.53 -19.04 20.37
C LEU A 340 17.71 -20.00 20.12
N ILE A 341 18.92 -19.46 19.99
CA ILE A 341 20.10 -20.25 19.68
C ILE A 341 20.59 -21.05 20.92
N ALA A 342 20.81 -20.35 22.04
CA ALA A 342 21.49 -20.95 23.20
C ALA A 342 20.57 -21.86 24.01
N ASN A 343 19.31 -21.48 24.22
CA ASN A 343 18.41 -22.20 25.12
C ASN A 343 17.42 -23.11 24.36
N HIS A 344 17.09 -22.80 23.10
CA HIS A 344 16.20 -23.64 22.31
C HIS A 344 16.90 -24.40 21.18
N GLY A 345 18.22 -24.23 21.01
CA GLY A 345 19.01 -24.97 20.01
C GLY A 345 18.65 -24.69 18.56
N ILE A 346 18.01 -23.55 18.29
CA ILE A 346 17.59 -23.18 16.92
C ILE A 346 18.84 -22.77 16.13
N PRO A 347 19.12 -23.40 14.98
CA PRO A 347 20.25 -23.02 14.14
C PRO A 347 20.16 -21.57 13.67
N ALA A 348 21.28 -20.85 13.66
CA ALA A 348 21.32 -19.46 13.21
C ALA A 348 20.81 -19.28 11.75
N SER A 349 20.96 -20.32 10.90
CA SER A 349 20.45 -20.35 9.54
C SER A 349 18.91 -20.35 9.44
N GLU A 350 18.22 -20.72 10.51
CA GLU A 350 16.76 -20.74 10.58
C GLU A 350 16.17 -19.42 11.11
N ILE A 351 17.03 -18.46 11.47
CA ILE A 351 16.65 -17.18 12.05
C ILE A 351 17.05 -16.06 11.09
N VAL A 352 16.12 -15.18 10.78
CA VAL A 352 16.38 -13.95 10.03
C VAL A 352 15.95 -12.72 10.85
N VAL A 353 16.75 -11.67 10.77
CA VAL A 353 16.45 -10.37 11.39
C VAL A 353 16.03 -9.40 10.28
N ALA A 354 14.91 -8.71 10.50
CA ALA A 354 14.35 -7.73 9.59
C ALA A 354 13.95 -6.48 10.37
N THR A 355 14.86 -5.52 10.46
CA THR A 355 14.68 -4.23 11.12
C THR A 355 14.96 -3.08 10.15
N GLY A 356 14.88 -1.82 10.62
CA GLY A 356 15.27 -0.67 9.80
C GLY A 356 16.77 -0.68 9.43
N GLU A 357 17.61 -1.30 10.23
CA GLU A 357 19.07 -1.37 10.05
C GLU A 357 19.50 -2.69 9.38
N GLU A 358 18.90 -3.81 9.77
CA GLU A 358 19.26 -5.15 9.29
C GLU A 358 18.24 -5.67 8.29
N LYS A 359 18.66 -5.77 7.03
CA LYS A 359 17.83 -6.11 5.85
C LYS A 359 17.91 -7.61 5.51
N GLY A 360 17.66 -8.45 6.48
CA GLY A 360 17.80 -9.90 6.31
C GLY A 360 16.84 -10.49 5.25
N LEU A 361 15.62 -9.97 5.11
CA LEU A 361 14.67 -10.45 4.11
C LEU A 361 15.11 -10.12 2.68
N GLU A 362 15.71 -8.95 2.44
CA GLU A 362 16.23 -8.58 1.12
C GLU A 362 17.36 -9.54 0.67
N LYS A 363 18.16 -10.06 1.60
CA LYS A 363 19.17 -11.08 1.29
C LYS A 363 18.52 -12.40 0.88
N LEU A 364 17.46 -12.81 1.56
CA LEU A 364 16.71 -14.02 1.18
C LEU A 364 16.07 -13.88 -0.21
N ASP A 365 15.59 -12.70 -0.59
CA ASP A 365 15.07 -12.45 -1.92
C ASP A 365 16.16 -12.51 -3.03
N ALA A 366 17.41 -12.25 -2.67
CA ALA A 366 18.56 -12.42 -3.57
C ALA A 366 19.04 -13.89 -3.64
N ASP A 367 18.99 -14.61 -2.52
CA ASP A 367 19.52 -15.97 -2.41
C ASP A 367 18.52 -17.03 -2.89
N TYR A 368 17.21 -16.77 -2.76
CA TYR A 368 16.13 -17.72 -3.08
C TYR A 368 15.13 -17.13 -4.05
N LYS A 369 14.75 -17.90 -5.06
CA LYS A 369 13.86 -17.47 -6.15
C LYS A 369 12.52 -16.91 -5.65
N LEU A 370 11.97 -17.50 -4.59
CA LEU A 370 10.72 -17.06 -3.94
C LEU A 370 10.98 -16.41 -2.57
N GLY A 371 12.23 -15.96 -2.30
CA GLY A 371 12.61 -15.37 -1.04
C GLY A 371 12.31 -16.28 0.16
N ILE A 372 11.74 -15.73 1.22
CA ILE A 372 11.37 -16.50 2.41
C ILE A 372 10.30 -17.58 2.13
N ALA A 373 9.54 -17.47 1.06
CA ALA A 373 8.53 -18.47 0.66
C ALA A 373 9.13 -19.64 -0.15
N ASP A 374 10.40 -19.59 -0.50
CA ASP A 374 11.05 -20.68 -1.23
C ASP A 374 11.15 -21.94 -0.36
N ALA A 375 10.91 -23.11 -0.96
CA ALA A 375 11.00 -24.38 -0.26
C ALA A 375 12.43 -24.72 0.19
N ALA A 376 13.46 -24.21 -0.49
CA ALA A 376 14.85 -24.38 -0.15
C ALA A 376 15.33 -23.42 0.98
N CYS A 377 14.56 -22.36 1.28
CA CYS A 377 14.89 -21.41 2.33
C CYS A 377 14.72 -22.07 3.72
N PRO A 378 15.74 -22.09 4.59
CA PRO A 378 15.67 -22.77 5.89
C PRO A 378 14.97 -21.95 6.97
N VAL A 379 14.71 -20.67 6.76
CA VAL A 379 14.23 -19.73 7.78
C VAL A 379 12.87 -20.15 8.33
N LYS A 380 12.76 -20.18 9.65
CA LYS A 380 11.56 -20.51 10.44
C LYS A 380 11.15 -19.40 11.41
N PHE A 381 12.11 -18.54 11.79
CA PHE A 381 11.93 -17.46 12.75
C PHE A 381 12.33 -16.13 12.13
N VAL A 382 11.45 -15.15 12.22
CA VAL A 382 11.69 -13.77 11.75
C VAL A 382 11.64 -12.86 12.96
N ILE A 383 12.75 -12.20 13.28
CA ILE A 383 12.82 -11.23 14.36
C ILE A 383 12.71 -9.83 13.74
N THR A 384 11.75 -9.05 14.19
CA THR A 384 11.52 -7.67 13.71
C THR A 384 11.31 -6.72 14.87
N GLN A 385 11.35 -5.42 14.60
CA GLN A 385 10.90 -4.39 15.52
C GLN A 385 9.59 -3.78 15.02
N LYS A 386 9.68 -2.71 14.22
CA LYS A 386 8.51 -2.06 13.59
C LYS A 386 8.41 -2.30 12.08
N ALA A 387 9.49 -2.81 11.46
CA ALA A 387 9.62 -2.83 10.00
C ALA A 387 8.55 -3.69 9.29
N LEU A 388 8.05 -4.73 9.95
CA LEU A 388 7.06 -5.67 9.40
C LEU A 388 5.69 -5.56 10.10
N ALA A 389 5.46 -4.50 10.87
CA ALA A 389 4.21 -4.33 11.62
C ALA A 389 3.00 -4.15 10.71
N GLU A 390 3.22 -3.62 9.50
CA GLU A 390 2.15 -3.34 8.55
C GLU A 390 2.60 -3.66 7.12
N GLY A 391 1.69 -4.27 6.34
CA GLY A 391 1.84 -4.45 4.91
C GLY A 391 2.83 -5.52 4.46
N TRP A 392 3.48 -6.25 5.36
CA TRP A 392 4.29 -7.40 4.96
C TRP A 392 3.40 -8.58 4.58
N ASP A 393 3.43 -8.96 3.32
CA ASP A 393 2.69 -10.10 2.81
C ASP A 393 3.55 -11.37 2.89
N CYS A 394 3.25 -12.22 3.86
CA CYS A 394 3.87 -13.52 4.01
C CYS A 394 2.83 -14.60 4.34
N PRO A 395 2.47 -15.45 3.36
CA PRO A 395 1.48 -16.49 3.55
C PRO A 395 1.91 -17.54 4.59
N PHE A 396 3.20 -17.62 4.92
CA PHE A 396 3.76 -18.58 5.87
C PHE A 396 3.81 -18.08 7.32
N ALA A 397 3.55 -16.80 7.60
CA ALA A 397 3.48 -16.28 8.96
C ALA A 397 2.20 -16.75 9.66
N TYR A 398 2.33 -17.68 10.62
CA TYR A 398 1.22 -18.28 11.35
C TYR A 398 1.22 -17.97 12.84
N ILE A 399 2.35 -17.57 13.40
CA ILE A 399 2.52 -17.30 14.81
C ILE A 399 3.15 -15.92 14.97
N LEU A 400 2.56 -15.09 15.81
CA LEU A 400 3.09 -13.79 16.21
C LEU A 400 3.38 -13.82 17.72
N VAL A 401 4.58 -13.41 18.09
CA VAL A 401 5.00 -13.13 19.47
C VAL A 401 5.28 -11.62 19.55
N SER A 402 4.60 -10.93 20.46
CA SER A 402 4.73 -9.48 20.63
C SER A 402 4.68 -9.06 22.10
#